data_b1cb4cf6afd514104ff160c415aa2e1d
#
_entry.id   b1cb4cf6afd514104ff160c415aa2e1d
#
_cell.length_a   1.000
_cell.length_b   1.000
_cell.length_c   1.000
_cell.angle_alpha   90.00
_cell.angle_beta   90.00
_cell.angle_gamma   90.00
#
_symmetry.space_group_name_H-M   'P 1'
#
loop_
_entity.id
_entity.type
_entity.pdbx_description
1 polymer ?
#
loop_
_entity_poly.entity_id
_entity_poly.type
_entity_poly.pdbx_seq_one_letter_code
_entity_poly.pdbx_strand_id
1 'polypeptide(L)'
;GISLSGLASAVANEGGVGVISSAGLGLLYRNLSKDYIQASIMGLKEERCKAREKTKGVIGVNVMVAMSNFADMVKTAIAEKADIIFSGAGLPLNLPSFLQKDSVTKLVPIVSSARAARVITEKWHNLYNYLPDAFVVEGPKAGGHLGFKDEQINDEHFSLEHILPEVIDEVKDIETHYGKNIPVIVAGGIYTGEDIKRFMDMGAAGVQ
;
A
#
# COMPACT_ATOMS: atom_id res chain seq x y z
N GLY A 1 9.17 -10.89 1.83
CA GLY A 1 7.73 -10.79 1.55
C GLY A 1 7.05 -12.15 1.62
N ILE A 2 5.81 -12.15 2.07
CA ILE A 2 5.02 -13.39 2.18
C ILE A 2 4.12 -13.57 0.96
N SER A 3 3.52 -12.47 0.47
CA SER A 3 2.61 -12.51 -0.66
C SER A 3 3.36 -12.42 -1.99
N LEU A 4 3.27 -13.46 -2.77
CA LEU A 4 3.80 -13.57 -4.12
C LEU A 4 2.65 -13.82 -5.12
N SER A 5 2.98 -14.06 -6.39
CA SER A 5 2.03 -14.26 -7.48
C SER A 5 0.92 -15.28 -7.19
N GLY A 6 1.25 -16.37 -6.48
CA GLY A 6 0.28 -17.41 -6.14
C GLY A 6 -0.87 -16.89 -5.28
N LEU A 7 -0.55 -16.28 -4.14
CA LEU A 7 -1.56 -15.68 -3.24
C LEU A 7 -2.24 -14.48 -3.89
N ALA A 8 -1.45 -13.59 -4.49
CA ALA A 8 -2.00 -12.39 -5.12
C ALA A 8 -3.01 -12.72 -6.22
N SER A 9 -2.71 -13.69 -7.10
CA SER A 9 -3.65 -14.10 -8.15
C SER A 9 -4.90 -14.79 -7.61
N ALA A 10 -4.78 -15.57 -6.53
CA ALA A 10 -5.93 -16.20 -5.89
C ALA A 10 -6.90 -15.16 -5.34
N VAL A 11 -6.39 -14.16 -4.60
CA VAL A 11 -7.20 -13.04 -4.08
C VAL A 11 -7.86 -12.26 -5.22
N ALA A 12 -7.10 -11.97 -6.29
CA ALA A 12 -7.62 -11.20 -7.42
C ALA A 12 -8.71 -11.97 -8.19
N ASN A 13 -8.65 -13.29 -8.26
CA ASN A 13 -9.68 -14.13 -8.89
C ASN A 13 -10.99 -14.16 -8.11
N GLU A 14 -10.94 -13.93 -6.80
CA GLU A 14 -12.14 -13.80 -5.94
C GLU A 14 -12.68 -12.36 -5.89
N GLY A 15 -12.21 -11.47 -6.77
CA GLY A 15 -12.69 -10.09 -6.87
C GLY A 15 -12.01 -9.12 -5.90
N GLY A 16 -11.03 -9.57 -5.14
CA GLY A 16 -10.21 -8.70 -4.28
C GLY A 16 -9.05 -8.05 -5.02
N VAL A 17 -8.27 -7.25 -4.30
CA VAL A 17 -7.00 -6.71 -4.79
C VAL A 17 -5.87 -7.63 -4.33
N GLY A 18 -5.28 -8.37 -5.27
CA GLY A 18 -4.13 -9.21 -5.00
C GLY A 18 -2.84 -8.38 -4.90
N VAL A 19 -2.07 -8.52 -3.82
CA VAL A 19 -0.89 -7.68 -3.61
C VAL A 19 0.39 -8.52 -3.56
N ILE A 20 1.36 -8.17 -4.40
CA ILE A 20 2.71 -8.76 -4.41
C ILE A 20 3.61 -7.94 -3.48
N SER A 21 4.30 -8.59 -2.55
CA SER A 21 5.31 -7.94 -1.73
C SER A 21 6.64 -7.83 -2.47
N SER A 22 7.16 -6.62 -2.63
CA SER A 22 8.47 -6.40 -3.23
C SER A 22 9.64 -6.68 -2.27
N ALA A 23 9.37 -6.74 -0.97
CA ALA A 23 10.39 -6.96 0.05
C ALA A 23 10.98 -8.38 -0.02
N GLY A 24 12.32 -8.47 -0.06
CA GLY A 24 13.03 -9.73 -0.04
C GLY A 24 13.12 -10.47 -1.38
N LEU A 25 12.57 -9.93 -2.46
CA LEU A 25 12.62 -10.59 -3.78
C LEU A 25 14.05 -10.85 -4.24
N GLY A 26 14.99 -9.95 -3.97
CA GLY A 26 16.40 -10.17 -4.31
C GLY A 26 17.04 -11.37 -3.61
N LEU A 27 16.50 -11.81 -2.46
CA LEU A 27 16.93 -13.04 -1.81
C LEU A 27 16.33 -14.29 -2.46
N LEU A 28 15.05 -14.22 -2.84
CA LEU A 28 14.34 -15.35 -3.47
C LEU A 28 14.83 -15.60 -4.88
N TYR A 29 15.22 -14.56 -5.61
CA TYR A 29 15.63 -14.61 -7.01
C TYR A 29 17.14 -14.43 -7.21
N ARG A 30 17.96 -14.83 -6.23
CA ARG A 30 19.44 -14.78 -6.29
C ARG A 30 20.03 -15.55 -7.48
N ASN A 31 19.31 -16.52 -7.99
CA ASN A 31 19.70 -17.28 -9.18
C ASN A 31 19.65 -16.45 -10.48
N LEU A 32 18.88 -15.35 -10.51
CA LEU A 32 18.77 -14.48 -11.69
C LEU A 32 19.86 -13.42 -11.74
N SER A 33 20.41 -12.99 -10.59
CA SER A 33 21.55 -12.06 -10.52
C SER A 33 22.26 -12.18 -9.17
N LYS A 34 23.59 -11.94 -9.20
CA LYS A 34 24.40 -11.81 -7.98
C LYS A 34 24.18 -10.45 -7.30
N ASP A 35 23.82 -9.44 -8.09
CA ASP A 35 23.44 -8.12 -7.58
C ASP A 35 22.03 -8.16 -6.99
N TYR A 36 21.90 -7.76 -5.73
CA TYR A 36 20.63 -7.81 -4.99
C TYR A 36 19.54 -6.94 -5.62
N ILE A 37 19.90 -5.75 -6.11
CA ILE A 37 18.95 -4.82 -6.71
C ILE A 37 18.45 -5.41 -8.04
N GLN A 38 19.35 -5.88 -8.88
CA GLN A 38 18.97 -6.52 -10.14
C GLN A 38 18.15 -7.79 -9.92
N ALA A 39 18.52 -8.62 -8.95
CA ALA A 39 17.72 -9.79 -8.57
C ALA A 39 16.30 -9.39 -8.07
N SER A 40 16.19 -8.28 -7.32
CA SER A 40 14.89 -7.77 -6.88
C SER A 40 14.03 -7.28 -8.04
N ILE A 41 14.62 -6.54 -8.99
CA ILE A 41 13.95 -6.06 -10.21
C ILE A 41 13.45 -7.25 -11.03
N MET A 42 14.32 -8.19 -11.31
CA MET A 42 13.97 -9.40 -12.08
C MET A 42 12.92 -10.24 -11.37
N GLY A 43 13.03 -10.38 -10.04
CA GLY A 43 12.06 -11.09 -9.22
C GLY A 43 10.67 -10.43 -9.24
N LEU A 44 10.60 -9.11 -9.18
CA LEU A 44 9.30 -8.41 -9.26
C LEU A 44 8.66 -8.59 -10.64
N LYS A 45 9.44 -8.51 -11.73
CA LYS A 45 8.96 -8.77 -13.09
C LYS A 45 8.40 -10.18 -13.22
N GLU A 46 9.16 -11.17 -12.74
CA GLU A 46 8.76 -12.58 -12.76
C GLU A 46 7.45 -12.83 -11.98
N GLU A 47 7.35 -12.30 -10.76
CA GLU A 47 6.14 -12.43 -9.95
C GLU A 47 4.94 -11.73 -10.60
N ARG A 48 5.15 -10.58 -11.20
CA ARG A 48 4.08 -9.85 -11.90
C ARG A 48 3.62 -10.61 -13.16
N CYS A 49 4.55 -11.17 -13.93
CA CYS A 49 4.24 -12.02 -15.09
C CYS A 49 3.42 -13.25 -14.66
N LYS A 50 3.91 -14.02 -13.68
CA LYS A 50 3.22 -15.20 -13.14
C LYS A 50 1.82 -14.88 -12.59
N ALA A 51 1.64 -13.71 -11.99
CA ALA A 51 0.32 -13.30 -11.53
C ALA A 51 -0.62 -13.05 -12.71
N ARG A 52 -0.15 -12.38 -13.78
CA ARG A 52 -0.97 -12.07 -14.97
C ARG A 52 -1.32 -13.30 -15.81
N GLU A 53 -0.52 -14.33 -15.76
CA GLU A 53 -0.86 -15.63 -16.38
C GLU A 53 -2.07 -16.30 -15.67
N LYS A 54 -2.26 -16.03 -14.38
CA LYS A 54 -3.27 -16.68 -13.54
C LYS A 54 -4.53 -15.84 -13.32
N THR A 55 -4.46 -14.53 -13.53
CA THR A 55 -5.59 -13.64 -13.25
C THR A 55 -5.66 -12.44 -14.19
N LYS A 56 -6.88 -12.00 -14.47
CA LYS A 56 -7.18 -10.70 -15.07
C LYS A 56 -7.63 -9.65 -14.03
N GLY A 57 -7.73 -10.05 -12.76
CA GLY A 57 -8.12 -9.19 -11.64
C GLY A 57 -7.07 -8.14 -11.29
N VAL A 58 -7.35 -7.34 -10.28
CA VAL A 58 -6.48 -6.23 -9.85
C VAL A 58 -5.26 -6.76 -9.10
N ILE A 59 -4.06 -6.37 -9.54
CA ILE A 59 -2.79 -6.75 -8.91
C ILE A 59 -2.02 -5.50 -8.50
N GLY A 60 -1.89 -5.33 -7.19
CA GLY A 60 -1.04 -4.32 -6.58
C GLY A 60 0.36 -4.83 -6.23
N VAL A 61 1.25 -3.90 -5.91
CA VAL A 61 2.58 -4.16 -5.36
C VAL A 61 2.77 -3.35 -4.09
N ASN A 62 3.18 -3.99 -3.01
CA ASN A 62 3.59 -3.30 -1.78
C ASN A 62 5.09 -2.99 -1.83
N VAL A 63 5.44 -1.71 -1.64
CA VAL A 63 6.82 -1.21 -1.64
C VAL A 63 7.08 -0.38 -0.39
N MET A 64 8.01 -0.82 0.46
CA MET A 64 8.37 -0.11 1.68
C MET A 64 9.33 1.04 1.40
N VAL A 65 9.03 2.25 1.91
CA VAL A 65 9.88 3.45 1.77
C VAL A 65 11.28 3.22 2.37
N ALA A 66 11.36 2.49 3.47
CA ALA A 66 12.61 2.21 4.17
C ALA A 66 13.60 1.31 3.40
N MET A 67 13.19 0.72 2.27
CA MET A 67 14.08 -0.13 1.47
C MET A 67 15.09 0.69 0.68
N SER A 68 16.36 0.25 0.66
CA SER A 68 17.43 0.89 -0.11
C SER A 68 17.17 0.91 -1.62
N ASN A 69 16.40 -0.05 -2.14
CA ASN A 69 16.00 -0.15 -3.54
C ASN A 69 14.56 0.32 -3.80
N PHE A 70 14.01 1.19 -2.93
CA PHE A 70 12.65 1.71 -3.06
C PHE A 70 12.33 2.23 -4.47
N ALA A 71 13.18 3.13 -4.96
CA ALA A 71 12.98 3.76 -6.27
C ALA A 71 12.97 2.74 -7.42
N ASP A 72 13.83 1.73 -7.35
CA ASP A 72 13.92 0.69 -8.38
C ASP A 72 12.66 -0.19 -8.37
N MET A 73 12.16 -0.53 -7.18
CA MET A 73 10.92 -1.31 -7.05
C MET A 73 9.70 -0.54 -7.56
N VAL A 74 9.58 0.76 -7.22
CA VAL A 74 8.50 1.61 -7.71
C VAL A 74 8.55 1.74 -9.24
N LYS A 75 9.71 2.07 -9.81
CA LYS A 75 9.89 2.17 -11.27
C LYS A 75 9.56 0.85 -11.98
N THR A 76 10.00 -0.27 -11.39
CA THR A 76 9.71 -1.59 -11.94
C THR A 76 8.21 -1.90 -11.89
N ALA A 77 7.55 -1.65 -10.76
CA ALA A 77 6.11 -1.86 -10.64
C ALA A 77 5.30 -1.04 -11.67
N ILE A 78 5.68 0.22 -11.89
CA ILE A 78 5.05 1.08 -12.90
C ILE A 78 5.32 0.54 -14.32
N ALA A 79 6.57 0.20 -14.64
CA ALA A 79 6.94 -0.34 -15.95
C ALA A 79 6.22 -1.65 -16.28
N GLU A 80 6.04 -2.52 -15.27
CA GLU A 80 5.29 -3.76 -15.38
C GLU A 80 3.76 -3.56 -15.26
N LYS A 81 3.29 -2.33 -15.28
CA LYS A 81 1.87 -1.95 -15.23
C LYS A 81 1.12 -2.58 -14.05
N ALA A 82 1.70 -2.50 -12.86
CA ALA A 82 0.96 -2.79 -11.63
C ALA A 82 -0.26 -1.87 -11.56
N ASP A 83 -1.41 -2.41 -11.17
CA ASP A 83 -2.64 -1.61 -11.09
C ASP A 83 -2.57 -0.61 -9.93
N ILE A 84 -1.93 -1.02 -8.81
CA ILE A 84 -1.81 -0.22 -7.60
C ILE A 84 -0.42 -0.38 -6.99
N ILE A 85 0.15 0.70 -6.46
CA ILE A 85 1.30 0.65 -5.55
C ILE A 85 0.84 1.06 -4.16
N PHE A 86 0.96 0.15 -3.20
CA PHE A 86 0.82 0.41 -1.77
C PHE A 86 2.18 0.76 -1.21
N SER A 87 2.31 1.86 -0.47
CA SER A 87 3.61 2.28 0.05
C SER A 87 3.51 2.80 1.48
N GLY A 88 4.30 2.20 2.36
CA GLY A 88 4.40 2.50 3.79
C GLY A 88 5.79 2.23 4.33
N ALA A 89 5.92 1.97 5.62
CA ALA A 89 7.20 1.90 6.34
C ALA A 89 8.03 3.19 6.15
N GLY A 90 7.40 4.32 6.38
CA GLY A 90 7.84 5.69 6.14
C GLY A 90 6.86 6.45 5.26
N LEU A 91 6.99 7.78 5.18
CA LEU A 91 6.12 8.62 4.36
C LEU A 91 6.61 8.64 2.91
N PRO A 92 5.81 8.16 1.92
CA PRO A 92 6.21 8.09 0.51
C PRO A 92 6.08 9.46 -0.19
N LEU A 93 6.73 10.50 0.33
CA LEU A 93 6.52 11.89 -0.07
C LEU A 93 6.84 12.19 -1.53
N ASN A 94 7.68 11.40 -2.16
CA ASN A 94 8.10 11.55 -3.55
C ASN A 94 7.53 10.49 -4.49
N LEU A 95 6.60 9.65 -4.03
CA LEU A 95 6.09 8.53 -4.83
C LEU A 95 5.47 8.96 -6.18
N PRO A 96 4.68 10.06 -6.27
CA PRO A 96 4.14 10.50 -7.56
C PRO A 96 5.19 10.92 -8.59
N SER A 97 6.41 11.29 -8.15
CA SER A 97 7.48 11.67 -9.09
C SER A 97 7.94 10.56 -10.03
N PHE A 98 7.60 9.31 -9.70
CA PHE A 98 7.95 8.15 -10.52
C PHE A 98 6.91 7.86 -11.61
N LEU A 99 5.70 8.45 -11.52
CA LEU A 99 4.67 8.27 -12.55
C LEU A 99 5.11 8.94 -13.86
N GLN A 100 4.86 8.25 -14.95
CA GLN A 100 4.99 8.79 -16.31
C GLN A 100 3.62 9.31 -16.77
N LYS A 101 3.61 10.15 -17.81
CA LYS A 101 2.40 10.79 -18.33
C LYS A 101 1.26 9.80 -18.62
N ASP A 102 1.60 8.60 -19.08
CA ASP A 102 0.63 7.57 -19.46
C ASP A 102 0.51 6.43 -18.43
N SER A 103 1.01 6.65 -17.21
CA SER A 103 0.92 5.65 -16.14
C SER A 103 -0.53 5.46 -15.70
N VAL A 104 -0.98 4.22 -15.68
CA VAL A 104 -2.31 3.82 -15.18
C VAL A 104 -2.29 3.40 -13.71
N THR A 105 -1.11 3.26 -13.14
CA THR A 105 -0.88 2.78 -11.78
C THR A 105 -1.42 3.76 -10.75
N LYS A 106 -2.25 3.27 -9.83
CA LYS A 106 -2.79 4.02 -8.70
C LYS A 106 -1.80 4.04 -7.54
N LEU A 107 -1.76 5.13 -6.79
CA LEU A 107 -0.85 5.29 -5.66
C LEU A 107 -1.63 5.37 -4.35
N VAL A 108 -1.35 4.43 -3.47
CA VAL A 108 -2.06 4.26 -2.19
C VAL A 108 -1.03 4.26 -1.05
N PRO A 109 -0.86 5.39 -0.35
CA PRO A 109 0.01 5.44 0.81
C PRO A 109 -0.62 4.72 2.01
N ILE A 110 0.24 4.10 2.83
CA ILE A 110 -0.13 3.48 4.10
C ILE A 110 0.22 4.45 5.22
N VAL A 111 -0.73 4.76 6.07
CA VAL A 111 -0.62 5.73 7.17
C VAL A 111 -1.11 5.13 8.49
N SER A 112 -0.63 5.68 9.60
CA SER A 112 -1.06 5.32 10.95
C SER A 112 -1.59 6.54 11.75
N SER A 113 -1.91 7.63 11.06
CA SER A 113 -2.50 8.84 11.69
C SER A 113 -3.09 9.80 10.65
N ALA A 114 -4.05 10.61 11.07
CA ALA A 114 -4.64 11.71 10.29
C ALA A 114 -3.56 12.71 9.82
N ARG A 115 -2.60 13.05 10.70
CA ARG A 115 -1.48 13.93 10.35
C ARG A 115 -0.66 13.39 9.17
N ALA A 116 -0.39 12.09 9.13
CA ALA A 116 0.35 11.49 8.02
C ALA A 116 -0.43 11.60 6.70
N ALA A 117 -1.73 11.37 6.72
CA ALA A 117 -2.61 11.53 5.55
C ALA A 117 -2.56 12.97 5.01
N ARG A 118 -2.72 13.97 5.89
CA ARG A 118 -2.61 15.39 5.53
C ARG A 118 -1.27 15.73 4.90
N VAL A 119 -0.17 15.40 5.57
CA VAL A 119 1.20 15.72 5.11
C VAL A 119 1.49 15.13 3.73
N ILE A 120 1.10 13.87 3.50
CA ILE A 120 1.28 13.22 2.20
C ILE A 120 0.44 13.94 1.13
N THR A 121 -0.83 14.21 1.40
CA THR A 121 -1.73 14.86 0.45
C THR A 121 -1.21 16.24 0.04
N GLU A 122 -0.90 17.10 1.01
CA GLU A 122 -0.37 18.44 0.75
C GLU A 122 0.93 18.38 -0.07
N LYS A 123 1.84 17.48 0.31
CA LYS A 123 3.13 17.33 -0.38
C LYS A 123 2.94 16.86 -1.82
N TRP A 124 2.09 15.84 -2.02
CA TRP A 124 1.83 15.31 -3.36
C TRP A 124 1.11 16.33 -4.24
N HIS A 125 0.10 17.01 -3.71
CA HIS A 125 -0.61 18.05 -4.45
C HIS A 125 0.32 19.20 -4.83
N ASN A 126 1.07 19.77 -3.86
CA ASN A 126 1.89 20.95 -4.08
C ASN A 126 3.07 20.70 -5.03
N LEU A 127 3.69 19.53 -5.00
CA LEU A 127 4.88 19.23 -5.80
C LEU A 127 4.57 18.53 -7.12
N TYR A 128 3.50 17.74 -7.17
CA TYR A 128 3.25 16.85 -8.31
C TYR A 128 1.86 17.01 -8.90
N ASN A 129 1.02 17.90 -8.35
CA ASN A 129 -0.39 18.05 -8.70
C ASN A 129 -1.12 16.69 -8.71
N TYR A 130 -0.85 15.88 -7.70
CA TYR A 130 -1.38 14.53 -7.55
C TYR A 130 -2.01 14.35 -6.17
N LEU A 131 -3.14 13.66 -6.11
CA LEU A 131 -3.81 13.30 -4.86
C LEU A 131 -3.80 11.78 -4.69
N PRO A 132 -3.69 11.25 -3.47
CA PRO A 132 -3.80 9.82 -3.23
C PRO A 132 -5.05 9.22 -3.87
N ASP A 133 -4.94 7.98 -4.37
CA ASP A 133 -6.09 7.27 -4.95
C ASP A 133 -6.91 6.53 -3.88
N ALA A 134 -6.30 6.23 -2.76
CA ALA A 134 -6.90 5.75 -1.52
C ALA A 134 -5.87 5.90 -0.40
N PHE A 135 -6.27 5.69 0.85
CA PHE A 135 -5.37 5.48 1.98
C PHE A 135 -5.56 4.08 2.57
N VAL A 136 -4.48 3.45 3.01
CA VAL A 136 -4.54 2.33 3.95
C VAL A 136 -4.20 2.86 5.33
N VAL A 137 -5.09 2.66 6.29
CA VAL A 137 -4.86 2.98 7.71
C VAL A 137 -4.40 1.71 8.41
N GLU A 138 -3.17 1.72 8.89
CA GLU A 138 -2.56 0.57 9.54
C GLU A 138 -2.54 0.76 11.05
N GLY A 139 -3.12 -0.20 11.79
CA GLY A 139 -3.12 -0.21 13.24
C GLY A 139 -1.93 -0.98 13.84
N PRO A 140 -1.74 -0.93 15.18
CA PRO A 140 -0.61 -1.56 15.86
C PRO A 140 -0.62 -3.09 15.81
N LYS A 141 -1.75 -3.70 15.45
CA LYS A 141 -1.87 -5.16 15.25
C LYS A 141 -1.53 -5.63 13.83
N ALA A 142 -1.05 -4.73 12.98
CA ALA A 142 -0.54 -5.08 11.67
C ALA A 142 0.80 -5.80 11.77
N GLY A 143 1.18 -6.50 10.69
CA GLY A 143 2.48 -7.16 10.59
C GLY A 143 3.53 -6.34 9.87
N GLY A 144 4.80 -6.62 10.12
CA GLY A 144 5.92 -5.96 9.44
C GLY A 144 6.43 -4.70 10.17
N HIS A 145 6.76 -3.65 9.41
CA HIS A 145 7.23 -2.38 9.98
C HIS A 145 6.03 -1.54 10.40
N LEU A 146 5.92 -1.28 11.69
CA LEU A 146 4.84 -0.51 12.28
C LEU A 146 5.21 0.97 12.40
N GLY A 147 4.25 1.86 12.20
CA GLY A 147 4.35 3.29 12.43
C GLY A 147 4.19 3.69 13.91
N PHE A 148 4.37 2.75 14.84
CA PHE A 148 4.14 2.92 16.28
C PHE A 148 5.41 2.63 17.07
N LYS A 149 5.55 3.30 18.22
CA LYS A 149 6.56 2.97 19.21
C LYS A 149 6.11 1.80 20.08
N ASP A 150 7.06 1.13 20.74
CA ASP A 150 6.75 -0.06 21.56
C ASP A 150 5.70 0.21 22.63
N GLU A 151 5.75 1.37 23.30
CA GLU A 151 4.77 1.78 24.31
C GLU A 151 3.36 2.02 23.74
N GLN A 152 3.23 2.27 22.43
CA GLN A 152 1.95 2.53 21.76
C GLN A 152 1.24 1.27 21.29
N ILE A 153 1.95 0.13 21.19
CA ILE A 153 1.40 -1.10 20.62
C ILE A 153 0.22 -1.63 21.43
N ASN A 154 0.30 -1.50 22.77
CA ASN A 154 -0.72 -1.97 23.70
C ASN A 154 -1.58 -0.83 24.28
N ASP A 155 -1.41 0.39 23.82
CA ASP A 155 -2.19 1.55 24.23
C ASP A 155 -3.46 1.62 23.37
N GLU A 156 -4.62 1.56 24.03
CA GLU A 156 -5.92 1.58 23.37
C GLU A 156 -6.15 2.82 22.51
N HIS A 157 -5.57 3.96 22.88
CA HIS A 157 -5.64 5.19 22.09
C HIS A 157 -5.02 5.08 20.70
N PHE A 158 -4.13 4.12 20.50
CA PHE A 158 -3.53 3.82 19.20
C PHE A 158 -4.21 2.63 18.50
N SER A 159 -5.28 2.09 19.05
CA SER A 159 -6.02 1.01 18.39
C SER A 159 -6.59 1.48 17.06
N LEU A 160 -6.81 0.55 16.15
CA LEU A 160 -7.38 0.86 14.83
C LEU A 160 -8.77 1.49 14.96
N GLU A 161 -9.54 1.10 15.98
CA GLU A 161 -10.84 1.64 16.31
C GLU A 161 -10.81 3.13 16.70
N HIS A 162 -9.70 3.62 17.26
CA HIS A 162 -9.50 5.04 17.59
C HIS A 162 -8.91 5.83 16.42
N ILE A 163 -7.93 5.26 15.73
CA ILE A 163 -7.24 5.94 14.63
C ILE A 163 -8.12 6.11 13.39
N LEU A 164 -8.95 5.11 13.08
CA LEU A 164 -9.75 5.11 11.85
C LEU A 164 -10.70 6.31 11.74
N PRO A 165 -11.52 6.64 12.77
CA PRO A 165 -12.40 7.81 12.70
C PRO A 165 -11.64 9.12 12.47
N GLU A 166 -10.49 9.31 13.13
CA GLU A 166 -9.66 10.51 12.95
C GLU A 166 -9.14 10.64 11.51
N VAL A 167 -8.71 9.52 10.92
CA VAL A 167 -8.24 9.51 9.53
C VAL A 167 -9.39 9.72 8.55
N ILE A 168 -10.56 9.12 8.80
CA ILE A 168 -11.74 9.32 7.95
C ILE A 168 -12.16 10.80 7.96
N ASP A 169 -12.19 11.44 9.11
CA ASP A 169 -12.59 12.85 9.20
C ASP A 169 -11.58 13.76 8.50
N GLU A 170 -10.27 13.51 8.67
CA GLU A 170 -9.22 14.21 7.89
C GLU A 170 -9.39 14.02 6.38
N VAL A 171 -9.67 12.78 5.95
CA VAL A 171 -9.84 12.48 4.52
C VAL A 171 -11.09 13.16 3.97
N LYS A 172 -12.20 13.26 4.71
CA LYS A 172 -13.39 14.03 4.31
C LYS A 172 -13.10 15.51 4.11
N ASP A 173 -12.26 16.10 4.98
CA ASP A 173 -11.81 17.49 4.81
C ASP A 173 -10.98 17.65 3.54
N ILE A 174 -10.07 16.70 3.27
CA ILE A 174 -9.28 16.63 2.04
C ILE A 174 -10.20 16.50 0.81
N GLU A 175 -11.16 15.57 0.83
CA GLU A 175 -12.13 15.36 -0.25
C GLU A 175 -12.94 16.62 -0.54
N THR A 176 -13.39 17.29 0.51
CA THR A 176 -14.15 18.55 0.40
C THR A 176 -13.30 19.66 -0.21
N HIS A 177 -12.02 19.76 0.21
CA HIS A 177 -11.11 20.80 -0.27
C HIS A 177 -10.70 20.59 -1.74
N TYR A 178 -10.42 19.37 -2.14
CA TYR A 178 -9.87 19.06 -3.46
C TYR A 178 -10.89 18.50 -4.46
N GLY A 179 -12.10 18.18 -4.03
CA GLY A 179 -13.16 17.65 -4.89
C GLY A 179 -12.90 16.24 -5.44
N LYS A 180 -12.09 15.43 -4.75
CA LYS A 180 -11.76 14.05 -5.14
C LYS A 180 -12.16 13.09 -4.04
N ASN A 181 -12.93 12.04 -4.37
CA ASN A 181 -13.20 10.94 -3.43
C ASN A 181 -11.94 10.09 -3.23
N ILE A 182 -11.58 9.80 -1.97
CA ILE A 182 -10.37 9.07 -1.55
C ILE A 182 -10.77 7.98 -0.56
N PRO A 183 -11.00 6.75 -1.01
CA PRO A 183 -11.39 5.65 -0.13
C PRO A 183 -10.37 5.39 0.98
N VAL A 184 -10.85 5.08 2.18
CA VAL A 184 -10.04 4.67 3.32
C VAL A 184 -10.17 3.17 3.53
N ILE A 185 -9.07 2.44 3.48
CA ILE A 185 -8.96 1.00 3.69
C ILE A 185 -8.30 0.79 5.05
N VAL A 186 -8.70 -0.21 5.82
CA VAL A 186 -8.08 -0.52 7.11
C VAL A 186 -7.26 -1.79 7.06
N ALA A 187 -6.16 -1.83 7.83
CA ALA A 187 -5.26 -2.96 7.92
C ALA A 187 -4.81 -3.21 9.36
N GLY A 188 -4.64 -4.48 9.71
CA GLY A 188 -4.08 -4.92 10.97
C GLY A 188 -5.09 -5.47 11.97
N GLY A 189 -4.93 -6.75 12.30
CA GLY A 189 -5.76 -7.42 13.30
C GLY A 189 -7.17 -7.78 12.83
N ILE A 190 -7.40 -7.86 11.52
CA ILE A 190 -8.70 -8.21 10.93
C ILE A 190 -8.67 -9.66 10.48
N TYR A 191 -9.42 -10.53 11.15
CA TYR A 191 -9.36 -11.98 10.94
C TYR A 191 -10.71 -12.60 10.60
N THR A 192 -11.80 -11.97 10.96
CA THR A 192 -13.16 -12.53 10.84
C THR A 192 -14.08 -11.66 10.01
N GLY A 193 -15.18 -12.21 9.52
CA GLY A 193 -16.21 -11.42 8.86
C GLY A 193 -16.85 -10.38 9.78
N GLU A 194 -16.87 -10.63 11.10
CA GLU A 194 -17.34 -9.67 12.10
C GLU A 194 -16.38 -8.47 12.21
N ASP A 195 -15.07 -8.71 12.17
CA ASP A 195 -14.08 -7.63 12.13
C ASP A 195 -14.27 -6.79 10.87
N ILE A 196 -14.41 -7.43 9.71
CA ILE A 196 -14.66 -6.75 8.44
C ILE A 196 -15.89 -5.86 8.56
N LYS A 197 -17.02 -6.45 9.02
CA LYS A 197 -18.27 -5.71 9.17
C LYS A 197 -18.10 -4.51 10.11
N ARG A 198 -17.46 -4.71 11.26
CA ARG A 198 -17.22 -3.65 12.25
C ARG A 198 -16.51 -2.45 11.62
N PHE A 199 -15.42 -2.64 10.92
CA PHE A 199 -14.68 -1.54 10.30
C PHE A 199 -15.41 -0.90 9.12
N MET A 200 -16.16 -1.70 8.35
CA MET A 200 -17.03 -1.16 7.29
C MET A 200 -18.15 -0.29 7.90
N ASP A 201 -18.76 -0.71 9.00
CA ASP A 201 -19.78 0.09 9.72
C ASP A 201 -19.20 1.38 10.31
N MET A 202 -17.89 1.42 10.60
CA MET A 202 -17.16 2.61 11.03
C MET A 202 -16.80 3.56 9.87
N GLY A 203 -17.08 3.18 8.61
CA GLY A 203 -16.88 4.01 7.44
C GLY A 203 -15.65 3.65 6.59
N ALA A 204 -14.97 2.53 6.87
CA ALA A 204 -13.94 2.03 5.97
C ALA A 204 -14.56 1.60 4.62
N ALA A 205 -13.85 1.87 3.53
CA ALA A 205 -14.24 1.45 2.18
C ALA A 205 -13.78 0.01 1.85
N GLY A 206 -12.93 -0.57 2.68
CA GLY A 206 -12.41 -1.92 2.52
C GLY A 206 -11.46 -2.30 3.65
N VAL A 207 -11.00 -3.55 3.63
CA VAL A 207 -10.07 -4.11 4.62
C VAL A 207 -8.89 -4.81 3.95
N GLN A 208 -7.77 -4.87 4.66
CA GLN A 208 -6.56 -5.56 4.22
C GLN A 208 -6.08 -6.52 5.31
#